data_f9f09e61fc2103ba1b1cd4b9cf464b2a
#
_entry.id   f9f09e61fc2103ba1b1cd4b9cf464b2a
#
_cell.length_a   1.000
_cell.length_b   1.000
_cell.length_c   1.000
_cell.angle_alpha   90.00
_cell.angle_beta   90.00
_cell.angle_gamma   90.00
#
_symmetry.space_group_name_H-M   'P 1'
#
loop_
_entity.id
_entity.type
_entity.pdbx_description
1 polymer ?
#
loop_
_entity_poly.entity_id
_entity_poly.type
_entity_poly.pdbx_seq_one_letter_code
_entity_poly.pdbx_strand_id
1 'polypeptide(L)'
;MLYDSRLEETQLEPYRDEAIKLIPWAERETIADNTRVLVCLSDEAIRDLISLAVQRHWQLAVLPHPDATEAMRALAVKGSPSELFTHYQSAEAIDADVLLCNDQAVFSSVIIGKVLALRPADLEKPASRRSFFFGAIKGLRALRLKDYRLTTGKDQQVQLAALGLVVLGYTRTSLLGRFIKEPVSLRDGRLTMLAFAPRSITSYLWFLLRLVIRHKVSLQKLPSAIGVVQTERLVISGPRGVEYLLDSKPVHADELEFRIQEQPVSLVPGPSLQQAPSAAPGKKKDAVRLRHLPIDETAQELFEKPLPMFSHATEEEYRDLFVTLRENSTPSTSFQVLTVLSVLLALAGMYANSSPVIIGAMILAPLMSPIISLSMGMARMEFVLLRNSIRTLAIGIGWALGWAVLVASLMPLSIVTPEMQARMSPTLLDLFVAVISGVAGAYAFAKEEIAKSLAGVAIAVALVPPLSVMGIGLGWADWDMAIGATLLFSTNLVGIALAASVTFLVMGFAPFHLAKRGLIFAGAMMVAIAIPLTIAFSGLTQQGKLLNEVPTGLVTLGGQQVRIGHVEVTAGSPPLVRLRLSAPKQVEEAQVDELKQLISERVGEIIELEADFSLRR
;
A
#
# COMPACT_ATOMS: atom_id res chain seq x y z
N MET A 1 -53.23 13.90 -6.06
CA MET A 1 -52.28 13.34 -5.11
C MET A 1 -52.78 11.99 -4.64
N LEU A 2 -51.94 10.96 -4.77
CA LEU A 2 -52.24 9.61 -4.29
C LEU A 2 -51.62 9.46 -2.87
N TYR A 3 -52.44 9.02 -1.91
CA TYR A 3 -52.02 8.95 -0.51
C TYR A 3 -52.35 7.61 0.16
N ASP A 4 -51.60 7.27 1.21
CA ASP A 4 -51.86 6.10 2.06
C ASP A 4 -53.04 6.42 3.00
N SER A 5 -54.07 5.59 2.99
CA SER A 5 -55.27 5.72 3.84
C SER A 5 -54.99 5.58 5.34
N ARG A 6 -53.77 5.21 5.73
CA ARG A 6 -53.31 5.14 7.13
C ARG A 6 -52.80 6.48 7.66
N LEU A 7 -52.59 7.47 6.78
CA LEU A 7 -52.13 8.79 7.20
C LEU A 7 -53.23 9.55 7.94
N GLU A 8 -52.87 10.19 9.04
CA GLU A 8 -53.78 11.06 9.79
C GLU A 8 -54.12 12.33 8.97
N GLU A 9 -55.30 12.86 9.18
CA GLU A 9 -55.75 14.10 8.48
C GLU A 9 -54.77 15.27 8.66
N THR A 10 -54.15 15.38 9.83
CA THR A 10 -53.13 16.39 10.16
C THR A 10 -51.89 16.32 9.26
N GLN A 11 -51.55 15.12 8.78
CA GLN A 11 -50.43 14.91 7.87
C GLN A 11 -50.74 15.25 6.42
N LEU A 12 -52.01 15.25 6.07
CA LEU A 12 -52.50 15.61 4.74
C LEU A 12 -52.85 17.10 4.60
N GLU A 13 -53.04 17.82 5.71
CA GLU A 13 -53.35 19.26 5.70
C GLU A 13 -52.37 20.11 4.85
N PRO A 14 -51.04 19.92 4.92
CA PRO A 14 -50.10 20.71 4.12
C PRO A 14 -50.25 20.54 2.60
N TYR A 15 -51.03 19.54 2.17
CA TYR A 15 -51.25 19.20 0.76
C TYR A 15 -52.69 19.49 0.28
N ARG A 16 -53.55 20.04 1.14
CA ARG A 16 -54.90 20.44 0.77
C ARG A 16 -54.84 21.78 0.01
N ASP A 17 -54.84 21.70 -1.31
CA ASP A 17 -54.96 22.82 -2.22
C ASP A 17 -56.17 22.57 -3.14
N GLU A 18 -56.90 23.62 -3.50
CA GLU A 18 -58.05 23.52 -4.41
C GLU A 18 -57.69 22.90 -5.78
N ALA A 19 -56.43 23.01 -6.17
CA ALA A 19 -55.91 22.44 -7.40
C ALA A 19 -55.56 20.95 -7.32
N ILE A 20 -55.58 20.32 -6.12
CA ILE A 20 -55.15 18.93 -5.91
C ILE A 20 -56.33 18.05 -5.55
N LYS A 21 -56.62 17.07 -6.40
CA LYS A 21 -57.57 16.01 -6.06
C LYS A 21 -56.84 14.95 -5.21
N LEU A 22 -57.28 14.75 -3.96
CA LEU A 22 -56.79 13.69 -3.09
C LEU A 22 -57.49 12.37 -3.45
N ILE A 23 -56.68 11.34 -3.74
CA ILE A 23 -57.18 10.01 -4.14
C ILE A 23 -56.53 8.98 -3.19
N PRO A 24 -57.31 8.16 -2.48
CA PRO A 24 -56.78 7.13 -1.63
C PRO A 24 -56.13 6.00 -2.47
N TRP A 25 -55.19 5.29 -1.92
CA TRP A 25 -54.47 4.19 -2.58
C TRP A 25 -55.39 3.15 -3.23
N ALA A 26 -56.53 2.86 -2.60
CA ALA A 26 -57.50 1.89 -3.10
C ALA A 26 -58.14 2.31 -4.44
N GLU A 27 -58.22 3.61 -4.70
CA GLU A 27 -58.83 4.18 -5.91
C GLU A 27 -57.81 4.59 -6.98
N ARG A 28 -56.57 4.15 -6.90
CA ARG A 28 -55.47 4.51 -7.81
C ARG A 28 -55.79 4.31 -9.30
N GLU A 29 -56.62 3.33 -9.63
CA GLU A 29 -57.01 3.03 -11.01
C GLU A 29 -57.91 4.11 -11.65
N THR A 30 -58.50 5.00 -10.85
CA THR A 30 -59.33 6.11 -11.33
C THR A 30 -58.52 7.28 -11.90
N ILE A 31 -57.21 7.26 -11.74
CA ILE A 31 -56.33 8.33 -12.23
C ILE A 31 -56.17 8.20 -13.75
N ALA A 32 -56.36 9.32 -14.46
CA ALA A 32 -56.25 9.40 -15.91
C ALA A 32 -54.81 9.11 -16.38
N ASP A 33 -54.67 8.61 -17.60
CA ASP A 33 -53.39 8.40 -18.24
C ASP A 33 -52.65 9.73 -18.49
N ASN A 34 -51.32 9.68 -18.63
CA ASN A 34 -50.47 10.86 -18.88
C ASN A 34 -50.60 11.97 -17.81
N THR A 35 -50.87 11.61 -16.57
CA THR A 35 -51.08 12.57 -15.47
C THR A 35 -49.84 12.67 -14.59
N ARG A 36 -49.56 13.86 -14.07
CA ARG A 36 -48.56 14.01 -12.99
C ARG A 36 -49.17 13.61 -11.67
N VAL A 37 -48.62 12.59 -11.03
CA VAL A 37 -49.14 12.01 -9.79
C VAL A 37 -48.17 12.33 -8.64
N LEU A 38 -48.63 13.14 -7.69
CA LEU A 38 -47.90 13.32 -6.43
C LEU A 38 -48.18 12.13 -5.52
N VAL A 39 -47.16 11.48 -5.03
CA VAL A 39 -47.26 10.19 -4.32
C VAL A 39 -46.78 10.33 -2.88
N CYS A 40 -47.71 10.17 -1.92
CA CYS A 40 -47.43 10.12 -0.49
C CYS A 40 -47.78 8.73 0.04
N LEU A 41 -46.91 7.77 -0.23
CA LEU A 41 -47.09 6.34 0.04
C LEU A 41 -45.82 5.74 0.69
N SER A 42 -45.97 4.56 1.28
CA SER A 42 -44.80 3.78 1.76
C SER A 42 -43.95 3.27 0.61
N ASP A 43 -42.68 2.91 0.89
CA ASP A 43 -41.76 2.34 -0.11
C ASP A 43 -42.36 1.10 -0.83
N GLU A 44 -43.11 0.26 -0.13
CA GLU A 44 -43.77 -0.93 -0.72
C GLU A 44 -44.87 -0.52 -1.71
N ALA A 45 -45.74 0.38 -1.31
CA ALA A 45 -46.82 0.86 -2.18
C ALA A 45 -46.27 1.59 -3.41
N ILE A 46 -45.16 2.32 -3.28
CA ILE A 46 -44.51 2.96 -4.44
C ILE A 46 -43.93 1.90 -5.39
N ARG A 47 -43.35 0.79 -4.89
CA ARG A 47 -42.89 -0.30 -5.75
C ARG A 47 -44.02 -0.91 -6.58
N ASP A 48 -45.16 -1.19 -5.95
CA ASP A 48 -46.32 -1.74 -6.63
C ASP A 48 -46.90 -0.74 -7.64
N LEU A 49 -46.74 0.56 -7.39
CA LEU A 49 -47.23 1.61 -8.27
C LEU A 49 -46.40 1.75 -9.56
N ILE A 50 -45.10 1.42 -9.54
CA ILE A 50 -44.21 1.66 -10.68
C ILE A 50 -44.70 0.99 -11.96
N SER A 51 -45.12 -0.27 -11.89
CA SER A 51 -45.62 -1.01 -13.06
C SER A 51 -46.91 -0.36 -13.64
N LEU A 52 -47.81 0.10 -12.77
CA LEU A 52 -49.02 0.80 -13.19
C LEU A 52 -48.69 2.19 -13.77
N ALA A 53 -47.73 2.89 -13.15
CA ALA A 53 -47.31 4.22 -13.61
C ALA A 53 -46.67 4.17 -15.01
N VAL A 54 -45.88 3.11 -15.30
CA VAL A 54 -45.33 2.89 -16.62
C VAL A 54 -46.42 2.59 -17.66
N GLN A 55 -47.38 1.72 -17.34
CA GLN A 55 -48.51 1.39 -18.25
C GLN A 55 -49.37 2.59 -18.56
N ARG A 56 -49.59 3.46 -17.56
CA ARG A 56 -50.46 4.66 -17.66
C ARG A 56 -49.70 5.92 -18.06
N HIS A 57 -48.40 5.85 -18.29
CA HIS A 57 -47.51 7.00 -18.57
C HIS A 57 -47.60 8.13 -17.54
N TRP A 58 -47.68 7.76 -16.25
CA TRP A 58 -47.73 8.75 -15.18
C TRP A 58 -46.35 9.35 -14.89
N GLN A 59 -46.36 10.66 -14.55
CA GLN A 59 -45.15 11.32 -14.03
C GLN A 59 -45.21 11.29 -12.50
N LEU A 60 -44.36 10.47 -11.89
CA LEU A 60 -44.38 10.28 -10.45
C LEU A 60 -43.50 11.31 -9.73
N ALA A 61 -44.08 12.01 -8.75
CA ALA A 61 -43.37 12.92 -7.84
C ALA A 61 -43.60 12.45 -6.39
N VAL A 62 -42.52 12.03 -5.71
CA VAL A 62 -42.62 11.47 -4.36
C VAL A 62 -42.63 12.57 -3.31
N LEU A 63 -43.60 12.51 -2.42
CA LEU A 63 -43.75 13.41 -1.28
C LEU A 63 -43.28 12.72 0.01
N PRO A 64 -42.88 13.48 1.06
CA PRO A 64 -42.49 12.93 2.34
C PRO A 64 -43.55 12.03 2.97
N HIS A 65 -43.12 10.79 3.30
CA HIS A 65 -43.94 9.82 4.04
C HIS A 65 -43.05 9.11 5.06
N PRO A 66 -43.49 8.80 6.28
CA PRO A 66 -42.68 8.17 7.32
C PRO A 66 -42.04 6.87 6.87
N ASP A 67 -42.73 6.06 6.09
CA ASP A 67 -42.27 4.73 5.61
C ASP A 67 -41.73 4.77 4.17
N ALA A 68 -41.48 5.95 3.58
CA ALA A 68 -40.89 6.09 2.23
C ALA A 68 -39.40 6.51 2.27
N THR A 69 -38.67 5.98 3.20
CA THR A 69 -37.28 6.42 3.46
C THR A 69 -36.34 6.16 2.29
N GLU A 70 -36.50 5.06 1.57
CA GLU A 70 -35.61 4.69 0.46
C GLU A 70 -36.00 5.41 -0.84
N ALA A 71 -37.28 5.53 -1.16
CA ALA A 71 -37.72 6.30 -2.32
C ALA A 71 -37.35 7.78 -2.19
N MET A 72 -37.54 8.38 -1.00
CA MET A 72 -37.15 9.76 -0.72
C MET A 72 -35.62 9.97 -0.87
N ARG A 73 -34.82 9.02 -0.40
CA ARG A 73 -33.37 9.06 -0.59
C ARG A 73 -33.00 8.94 -2.05
N ALA A 74 -33.63 8.01 -2.76
CA ALA A 74 -33.35 7.73 -4.17
C ALA A 74 -33.58 8.96 -5.04
N LEU A 75 -34.65 9.64 -4.81
CA LEU A 75 -35.06 10.80 -5.59
C LEU A 75 -34.61 12.15 -4.99
N ALA A 76 -33.78 12.10 -3.94
CA ALA A 76 -33.27 13.29 -3.24
C ALA A 76 -34.35 14.27 -2.77
N VAL A 77 -35.47 13.74 -2.28
CA VAL A 77 -36.58 14.50 -1.74
C VAL A 77 -36.19 15.08 -0.40
N LYS A 78 -36.01 16.41 -0.36
CA LYS A 78 -35.66 17.18 0.85
C LYS A 78 -36.36 18.53 0.77
N GLY A 79 -36.92 18.97 1.88
CA GLY A 79 -37.60 20.25 2.01
C GLY A 79 -38.95 20.12 2.72
N SER A 80 -39.56 21.23 2.99
CA SER A 80 -40.93 21.28 3.52
C SER A 80 -41.95 20.84 2.45
N PRO A 81 -43.13 20.33 2.84
CA PRO A 81 -44.15 19.92 1.89
C PRO A 81 -44.54 21.01 0.89
N SER A 82 -44.63 22.25 1.33
CA SER A 82 -44.96 23.40 0.49
C SER A 82 -43.88 23.75 -0.53
N GLU A 83 -42.61 23.68 -0.13
CA GLU A 83 -41.49 23.89 -1.04
C GLU A 83 -41.41 22.80 -2.11
N LEU A 84 -41.61 21.54 -1.73
CA LEU A 84 -41.64 20.42 -2.64
C LEU A 84 -42.79 20.51 -3.63
N PHE A 85 -43.96 20.94 -3.17
CA PHE A 85 -45.14 21.15 -4.03
C PHE A 85 -44.85 22.20 -5.10
N THR A 86 -44.34 23.37 -4.70
CA THR A 86 -43.98 24.45 -5.63
C THR A 86 -42.94 23.97 -6.64
N HIS A 87 -41.94 23.21 -6.18
CA HIS A 87 -40.93 22.63 -7.04
C HIS A 87 -41.52 21.65 -8.06
N TYR A 88 -42.40 20.75 -7.63
CA TYR A 88 -42.99 19.74 -8.50
C TYR A 88 -43.99 20.29 -9.50
N GLN A 89 -44.53 21.49 -9.31
CA GLN A 89 -45.34 22.16 -10.32
C GLN A 89 -44.51 22.58 -11.55
N SER A 90 -43.30 23.05 -11.34
CA SER A 90 -42.42 23.60 -12.37
C SER A 90 -41.33 22.64 -12.89
N ALA A 91 -41.00 21.60 -12.11
CA ALA A 91 -39.94 20.68 -12.46
C ALA A 91 -40.30 19.80 -13.67
N GLU A 92 -39.32 19.58 -14.54
CA GLU A 92 -39.47 18.65 -15.67
C GLU A 92 -39.34 17.19 -15.20
N ALA A 93 -40.18 16.32 -15.77
CA ALA A 93 -40.09 14.89 -15.53
C ALA A 93 -38.92 14.30 -16.32
N ILE A 94 -38.25 13.33 -15.74
CA ILE A 94 -37.11 12.63 -16.32
C ILE A 94 -37.47 11.16 -16.47
N ASP A 95 -37.19 10.60 -17.64
CA ASP A 95 -37.29 9.16 -17.83
C ASP A 95 -36.14 8.47 -17.13
N ALA A 96 -36.43 7.51 -16.28
CA ALA A 96 -35.48 6.76 -15.50
C ALA A 96 -35.65 5.24 -15.71
N ASP A 97 -34.55 4.55 -15.87
CA ASP A 97 -34.52 3.09 -15.96
C ASP A 97 -34.85 2.48 -14.60
N VAL A 98 -35.77 1.52 -14.54
CA VAL A 98 -36.10 0.81 -13.30
C VAL A 98 -35.30 -0.45 -13.18
N LEU A 99 -34.47 -0.55 -12.13
CA LEU A 99 -33.79 -1.78 -11.75
C LEU A 99 -34.79 -2.71 -11.03
N LEU A 100 -34.96 -3.92 -11.53
CA LEU A 100 -35.74 -4.96 -10.91
C LEU A 100 -34.83 -6.03 -10.30
N CYS A 101 -35.16 -6.51 -9.10
CA CYS A 101 -34.58 -7.66 -8.44
C CYS A 101 -35.69 -8.67 -8.16
N ASN A 102 -35.69 -9.82 -8.83
CA ASN A 102 -36.79 -10.80 -8.76
C ASN A 102 -38.15 -10.13 -8.92
N ASP A 103 -38.32 -9.32 -9.96
CA ASP A 103 -39.50 -8.54 -10.32
C ASP A 103 -39.88 -7.42 -9.33
N GLN A 104 -39.12 -7.18 -8.28
CA GLN A 104 -39.32 -6.07 -7.37
C GLN A 104 -38.44 -4.87 -7.71
N ALA A 105 -39.01 -3.68 -7.76
CA ALA A 105 -38.23 -2.47 -8.05
C ALA A 105 -37.28 -2.10 -6.91
N VAL A 106 -36.06 -1.76 -7.29
CA VAL A 106 -34.96 -1.36 -6.38
C VAL A 106 -34.79 0.14 -6.42
N PHE A 107 -34.97 0.83 -5.28
CA PHE A 107 -34.79 2.28 -5.20
C PHE A 107 -33.35 2.67 -4.94
N SER A 108 -32.72 1.99 -4.00
CA SER A 108 -31.43 2.38 -3.48
C SER A 108 -30.32 1.41 -3.92
N SER A 109 -30.32 0.23 -3.36
CA SER A 109 -29.33 -0.80 -3.69
C SER A 109 -29.73 -2.17 -3.15
N VAL A 110 -29.23 -3.21 -3.80
CA VAL A 110 -29.25 -4.56 -3.26
C VAL A 110 -27.87 -4.91 -2.75
N ILE A 111 -27.76 -5.28 -1.46
CA ILE A 111 -26.51 -5.60 -0.81
C ILE A 111 -26.51 -7.08 -0.44
N ILE A 112 -25.54 -7.83 -0.98
CA ILE A 112 -25.38 -9.26 -0.76
C ILE A 112 -24.15 -9.45 0.14
N GLY A 113 -24.29 -10.25 1.22
CA GLY A 113 -23.20 -10.51 2.18
C GLY A 113 -23.21 -9.56 3.40
N LYS A 114 -22.30 -9.80 4.34
CA LYS A 114 -22.29 -9.12 5.65
C LYS A 114 -21.05 -8.24 5.84
N VAL A 115 -20.73 -7.41 4.87
CA VAL A 115 -19.55 -6.52 4.96
C VAL A 115 -19.96 -5.14 5.41
N LEU A 116 -19.28 -4.61 6.43
CA LEU A 116 -19.57 -3.29 6.99
C LEU A 116 -19.48 -2.17 5.93
N ALA A 117 -18.51 -2.28 5.01
CA ALA A 117 -18.31 -1.33 3.92
C ALA A 117 -19.48 -1.25 2.92
N LEU A 118 -20.33 -2.27 2.90
CA LEU A 118 -21.47 -2.35 1.99
C LEU A 118 -22.80 -1.91 2.63
N ARG A 119 -22.84 -1.69 3.95
CA ARG A 119 -24.06 -1.28 4.64
C ARG A 119 -24.51 0.11 4.19
N PRO A 120 -25.81 0.36 4.16
CA PRO A 120 -26.33 1.69 3.94
C PRO A 120 -25.78 2.67 4.97
N ALA A 121 -25.49 3.89 4.54
CA ALA A 121 -25.06 4.92 5.46
C ALA A 121 -26.29 5.52 6.14
N ASP A 122 -26.40 5.41 7.47
CA ASP A 122 -27.41 6.13 8.24
C ASP A 122 -27.24 7.63 8.02
N LEU A 123 -28.28 8.27 7.51
CA LEU A 123 -28.28 9.72 7.25
C LEU A 123 -28.36 10.53 8.54
N GLU A 124 -29.00 9.98 9.57
CA GLU A 124 -29.22 10.66 10.86
C GLU A 124 -27.97 10.66 11.76
N LYS A 125 -27.12 9.65 11.66
CA LYS A 125 -25.86 9.58 12.38
C LYS A 125 -24.76 9.16 11.39
N PRO A 126 -24.10 10.11 10.73
CA PRO A 126 -22.94 9.76 9.93
C PRO A 126 -21.90 9.11 10.85
N ALA A 127 -21.77 7.79 10.75
CA ALA A 127 -20.76 7.06 11.50
C ALA A 127 -19.43 7.77 11.28
N SER A 128 -18.79 8.23 12.35
CA SER A 128 -17.49 8.87 12.26
C SER A 128 -16.58 7.91 11.50
N ARG A 129 -15.78 8.40 10.55
CA ARG A 129 -14.83 7.60 9.78
C ARG A 129 -13.96 6.71 10.66
N ARG A 130 -13.66 7.17 11.88
CA ARG A 130 -12.92 6.42 12.89
C ARG A 130 -13.72 5.22 13.42
N SER A 131 -15.00 5.39 13.75
CA SER A 131 -15.83 4.30 14.28
C SER A 131 -16.05 3.21 13.22
N PHE A 132 -16.17 3.59 11.95
CA PHE A 132 -16.22 2.69 10.80
C PHE A 132 -14.93 1.85 10.69
N PHE A 133 -13.77 2.50 10.76
CA PHE A 133 -12.47 1.85 10.68
C PHE A 133 -12.25 0.85 11.83
N PHE A 134 -12.54 1.24 13.07
CA PHE A 134 -12.42 0.35 14.23
C PHE A 134 -13.43 -0.81 14.20
N GLY A 135 -14.66 -0.57 13.75
CA GLY A 135 -15.67 -1.63 13.56
C GLY A 135 -15.25 -2.66 12.50
N ALA A 136 -14.64 -2.21 11.41
CA ALA A 136 -14.12 -3.06 10.36
C ALA A 136 -12.92 -3.92 10.83
N ILE A 137 -12.07 -3.38 11.73
CA ILE A 137 -10.92 -4.11 12.29
C ILE A 137 -11.38 -5.22 13.25
N LYS A 138 -12.41 -5.00 14.07
CA LYS A 138 -12.94 -6.03 14.99
C LYS A 138 -13.41 -7.29 14.27
N GLY A 139 -13.88 -7.17 13.01
CA GLY A 139 -14.36 -8.28 12.21
C GLY A 139 -13.30 -9.05 11.41
N LEU A 140 -12.03 -8.66 11.44
CA LEU A 140 -10.99 -9.20 10.54
C LEU A 140 -10.84 -10.72 10.57
N ARG A 141 -10.90 -11.34 11.75
CA ARG A 141 -10.77 -12.79 11.90
C ARG A 141 -11.97 -13.58 11.38
N ALA A 142 -13.11 -12.92 11.23
CA ALA A 142 -14.36 -13.53 10.75
C ALA A 142 -14.58 -13.34 9.25
N LEU A 143 -13.66 -12.64 8.56
CA LEU A 143 -13.76 -12.39 7.13
C LEU A 143 -13.51 -13.69 6.35
N ARG A 144 -14.53 -14.13 5.63
CA ARG A 144 -14.47 -15.28 4.72
C ARG A 144 -15.09 -14.90 3.40
N LEU A 145 -14.45 -15.28 2.32
CA LEU A 145 -15.01 -15.13 1.00
C LEU A 145 -16.08 -16.19 0.77
N LYS A 146 -17.23 -15.78 0.25
CA LYS A 146 -18.32 -16.66 -0.16
C LYS A 146 -18.25 -16.90 -1.66
N ASP A 147 -18.72 -18.07 -2.08
CA ASP A 147 -18.84 -18.42 -3.49
C ASP A 147 -20.08 -17.77 -4.08
N TYR A 148 -19.89 -17.00 -5.16
CA TYR A 148 -20.96 -16.43 -5.96
C TYR A 148 -20.75 -16.80 -7.43
N ARG A 149 -21.79 -17.30 -8.08
CA ARG A 149 -21.82 -17.50 -9.52
C ARG A 149 -22.58 -16.36 -10.16
N LEU A 150 -21.92 -15.69 -11.09
CA LEU A 150 -22.45 -14.55 -11.80
C LEU A 150 -22.70 -14.96 -13.24
N THR A 151 -23.92 -14.78 -13.75
CA THR A 151 -24.27 -14.95 -15.17
C THR A 151 -24.74 -13.63 -15.72
N THR A 152 -24.02 -13.11 -16.71
CA THR A 152 -24.33 -11.82 -17.36
C THR A 152 -25.36 -12.01 -18.48
N GLY A 153 -25.92 -10.93 -19.02
CA GLY A 153 -26.89 -10.96 -20.13
C GLY A 153 -26.37 -11.60 -21.43
N LYS A 154 -25.05 -11.82 -21.54
CA LYS A 154 -24.42 -12.54 -22.66
C LYS A 154 -24.03 -13.97 -22.31
N ASP A 155 -24.65 -14.54 -21.31
CA ASP A 155 -24.40 -15.90 -20.81
C ASP A 155 -22.94 -16.19 -20.40
N GLN A 156 -22.17 -15.12 -20.12
CA GLN A 156 -20.85 -15.29 -19.52
C GLN A 156 -21.01 -15.67 -18.05
N GLN A 157 -20.53 -16.86 -17.70
CA GLN A 157 -20.51 -17.34 -16.33
C GLN A 157 -19.15 -17.08 -15.73
N VAL A 158 -19.13 -16.49 -14.53
CA VAL A 158 -17.92 -16.21 -13.75
C VAL A 158 -18.16 -16.68 -12.32
N GLN A 159 -17.30 -17.53 -11.81
CA GLN A 159 -17.28 -17.90 -10.40
C GLN A 159 -16.40 -16.93 -9.64
N LEU A 160 -16.92 -16.28 -8.60
CA LEU A 160 -16.27 -15.21 -7.86
C LEU A 160 -16.28 -15.49 -6.37
N ALA A 161 -15.10 -15.44 -5.73
CA ALA A 161 -14.99 -15.41 -4.28
C ALA A 161 -15.04 -13.95 -3.79
N ALA A 162 -16.11 -13.57 -3.08
CA ALA A 162 -16.27 -12.21 -2.58
C ALA A 162 -16.75 -12.17 -1.13
N LEU A 163 -16.42 -11.10 -0.41
CA LEU A 163 -17.00 -10.79 0.90
C LEU A 163 -18.44 -10.33 0.78
N GLY A 164 -18.77 -9.66 -0.34
CA GLY A 164 -20.10 -9.22 -0.66
C GLY A 164 -20.16 -8.50 -1.99
N LEU A 165 -21.40 -8.33 -2.47
CA LEU A 165 -21.72 -7.69 -3.73
C LEU A 165 -22.74 -6.57 -3.47
N VAL A 166 -22.69 -5.51 -4.27
CA VAL A 166 -23.68 -4.43 -4.25
C VAL A 166 -24.15 -4.18 -5.67
N VAL A 167 -25.44 -4.29 -5.90
CA VAL A 167 -26.08 -3.83 -7.12
C VAL A 167 -26.70 -2.46 -6.86
N LEU A 168 -26.28 -1.46 -7.61
CA LEU A 168 -26.68 -0.07 -7.41
C LEU A 168 -27.94 0.24 -8.20
N GLY A 169 -28.93 0.83 -7.52
CA GLY A 169 -30.10 1.47 -8.13
C GLY A 169 -29.81 2.92 -8.52
N TYR A 170 -30.79 3.80 -8.27
CA TYR A 170 -30.73 5.22 -8.70
C TYR A 170 -29.68 6.06 -7.97
N THR A 171 -29.26 5.68 -6.76
CA THR A 171 -28.45 6.57 -5.93
C THR A 171 -27.28 5.91 -5.27
N ARG A 172 -26.34 6.76 -4.84
CA ARG A 172 -25.17 6.44 -4.06
C ARG A 172 -25.48 6.27 -2.57
N THR A 173 -26.49 5.50 -2.25
CA THR A 173 -26.95 5.35 -0.86
C THR A 173 -26.07 4.42 -0.05
N SER A 174 -25.37 3.45 -0.68
CA SER A 174 -24.37 2.65 0.00
C SER A 174 -23.10 3.44 0.30
N LEU A 175 -22.35 3.07 1.33
CA LEU A 175 -21.04 3.67 1.63
C LEU A 175 -20.13 3.61 0.41
N LEU A 176 -20.06 2.47 -0.29
CA LEU A 176 -19.30 2.31 -1.52
C LEU A 176 -19.79 3.23 -2.65
N GLY A 177 -21.09 3.34 -2.84
CA GLY A 177 -21.68 4.22 -3.86
C GLY A 177 -21.30 5.69 -3.67
N ARG A 178 -21.12 6.17 -2.43
CA ARG A 178 -20.68 7.55 -2.14
C ARG A 178 -19.21 7.82 -2.53
N PHE A 179 -18.38 6.79 -2.61
CA PHE A 179 -16.97 6.92 -3.00
C PHE A 179 -16.75 6.89 -4.51
N ILE A 180 -17.77 6.54 -5.30
CA ILE A 180 -17.70 6.58 -6.75
C ILE A 180 -17.82 8.03 -7.22
N LYS A 181 -16.86 8.46 -8.07
CA LYS A 181 -16.83 9.82 -8.61
C LYS A 181 -17.89 10.01 -9.69
N GLU A 182 -18.03 9.02 -10.55
CA GLU A 182 -18.94 9.07 -11.69
C GLU A 182 -20.40 9.01 -11.20
N PRO A 183 -21.29 9.85 -11.74
CA PRO A 183 -22.70 9.71 -11.51
C PRO A 183 -23.20 8.41 -12.13
N VAL A 184 -24.06 7.68 -11.42
CA VAL A 184 -24.85 6.60 -12.02
C VAL A 184 -25.87 7.28 -12.91
N SER A 185 -25.85 7.00 -14.22
CA SER A 185 -26.83 7.54 -15.16
C SER A 185 -28.21 6.98 -14.83
N LEU A 186 -29.21 7.84 -14.88
CA LEU A 186 -30.61 7.41 -14.68
C LEU A 186 -31.19 6.72 -15.92
N ARG A 187 -30.52 6.84 -17.06
CA ARG A 187 -30.99 6.29 -18.35
C ARG A 187 -29.80 5.83 -19.17
N ASP A 188 -29.24 4.69 -18.82
CA ASP A 188 -28.15 4.05 -19.61
C ASP A 188 -28.47 2.60 -19.99
N GLY A 189 -29.63 2.08 -19.60
CA GLY A 189 -30.08 0.73 -19.87
C GLY A 189 -29.25 -0.34 -19.19
N ARG A 190 -28.51 0.01 -18.10
CA ARG A 190 -27.53 -0.90 -17.48
C ARG A 190 -27.57 -0.86 -15.98
N LEU A 191 -27.44 -2.01 -15.38
CA LEU A 191 -27.18 -2.14 -13.97
C LEU A 191 -25.67 -2.12 -13.70
N THR A 192 -25.27 -1.58 -12.57
CA THR A 192 -23.89 -1.57 -12.09
C THR A 192 -23.79 -2.39 -10.81
N MET A 193 -23.03 -3.49 -10.88
CA MET A 193 -22.69 -4.30 -9.72
C MET A 193 -21.24 -4.03 -9.32
N LEU A 194 -21.02 -3.83 -8.01
CA LEU A 194 -19.72 -3.74 -7.39
C LEU A 194 -19.45 -5.02 -6.59
N ALA A 195 -18.35 -5.70 -6.87
CA ALA A 195 -17.89 -6.86 -6.12
C ALA A 195 -16.75 -6.47 -5.18
N PHE A 196 -16.88 -6.83 -3.92
CA PHE A 196 -15.86 -6.58 -2.92
C PHE A 196 -15.17 -7.89 -2.54
N ALA A 197 -13.97 -8.08 -3.07
CA ALA A 197 -13.23 -9.34 -2.95
C ALA A 197 -11.73 -9.10 -2.69
N PRO A 198 -11.34 -8.68 -1.49
CA PRO A 198 -9.93 -8.53 -1.12
C PRO A 198 -9.26 -9.91 -1.06
N ARG A 199 -8.05 -10.00 -1.61
CA ARG A 199 -7.26 -11.25 -1.59
C ARG A 199 -6.55 -11.51 -0.26
N SER A 200 -6.48 -10.50 0.64
CA SER A 200 -5.79 -10.60 1.93
C SER A 200 -6.30 -9.56 2.93
N ILE A 201 -5.98 -9.78 4.20
CA ILE A 201 -6.27 -8.82 5.27
C ILE A 201 -5.56 -7.48 5.01
N THR A 202 -4.31 -7.51 4.54
CA THR A 202 -3.55 -6.29 4.22
C THR A 202 -4.18 -5.51 3.07
N SER A 203 -4.68 -6.18 2.02
CA SER A 203 -5.38 -5.52 0.92
C SER A 203 -6.73 -4.93 1.38
N TYR A 204 -7.42 -5.59 2.30
CA TYR A 204 -8.64 -5.08 2.94
C TYR A 204 -8.36 -3.82 3.77
N LEU A 205 -7.33 -3.86 4.63
CA LEU A 205 -6.94 -2.71 5.46
C LEU A 205 -6.48 -1.52 4.60
N TRP A 206 -5.71 -1.80 3.54
CA TRP A 206 -5.29 -0.76 2.59
C TRP A 206 -6.46 -0.11 1.86
N PHE A 207 -7.45 -0.93 1.49
CA PHE A 207 -8.70 -0.43 0.94
C PHE A 207 -9.42 0.48 1.93
N LEU A 208 -9.60 0.05 3.20
CA LEU A 208 -10.23 0.85 4.24
C LEU A 208 -9.48 2.17 4.51
N LEU A 209 -8.15 2.12 4.53
CA LEU A 209 -7.31 3.31 4.70
C LEU A 209 -7.51 4.30 3.54
N ARG A 210 -7.51 3.81 2.30
CA ARG A 210 -7.82 4.65 1.12
C ARG A 210 -9.21 5.26 1.17
N LEU A 211 -10.18 4.52 1.68
CA LEU A 211 -11.56 4.96 1.87
C LEU A 211 -11.66 6.12 2.87
N VAL A 212 -10.80 6.09 3.90
CA VAL A 212 -10.71 7.16 4.91
C VAL A 212 -10.00 8.40 4.36
N ILE A 213 -8.92 8.22 3.58
CA ILE A 213 -8.08 9.32 3.09
C ILE A 213 -8.66 9.98 1.84
N ARG A 214 -9.11 9.19 0.86
CA ARG A 214 -9.61 9.68 -0.44
C ARG A 214 -11.12 9.76 -0.46
N HIS A 215 -11.66 10.95 -0.83
CA HIS A 215 -13.08 11.22 -0.81
C HIS A 215 -13.86 10.61 -1.98
N LYS A 216 -13.25 10.40 -3.14
CA LYS A 216 -13.92 9.87 -4.35
C LYS A 216 -12.92 9.05 -5.21
N VAL A 217 -13.38 7.92 -5.71
CA VAL A 217 -12.63 7.01 -6.58
C VAL A 217 -13.36 6.86 -7.91
N SER A 218 -12.62 6.94 -9.01
CA SER A 218 -13.18 6.71 -10.36
C SER A 218 -13.40 5.22 -10.61
N LEU A 219 -14.48 4.86 -11.29
CA LEU A 219 -14.76 3.49 -11.77
C LEU A 219 -13.65 2.95 -12.68
N GLN A 220 -12.87 3.85 -13.31
CA GLN A 220 -11.75 3.46 -14.16
C GLN A 220 -10.49 3.09 -13.38
N LYS A 221 -10.32 3.63 -12.15
CA LYS A 221 -9.14 3.45 -11.28
C LYS A 221 -9.54 2.88 -9.91
N LEU A 222 -10.33 1.81 -9.92
CA LEU A 222 -10.75 1.13 -8.69
C LEU A 222 -9.56 0.43 -8.01
N PRO A 223 -9.56 0.37 -6.66
CA PRO A 223 -8.65 -0.48 -5.91
C PRO A 223 -8.76 -1.95 -6.34
N SER A 224 -7.66 -2.70 -6.25
CA SER A 224 -7.60 -4.12 -6.62
C SER A 224 -8.56 -5.04 -5.86
N ALA A 225 -9.15 -4.56 -4.76
CA ALA A 225 -10.14 -5.28 -3.97
C ALA A 225 -11.59 -5.13 -4.49
N ILE A 226 -11.82 -4.27 -5.51
CA ILE A 226 -13.15 -3.99 -6.04
C ILE A 226 -13.21 -4.33 -7.52
N GLY A 227 -14.21 -5.14 -7.90
CA GLY A 227 -14.58 -5.37 -9.28
C GLY A 227 -15.87 -4.65 -9.65
N VAL A 228 -16.08 -4.47 -10.95
CA VAL A 228 -17.27 -3.86 -11.51
C VAL A 228 -17.80 -4.71 -12.64
N VAL A 229 -19.11 -4.93 -12.63
CA VAL A 229 -19.87 -5.50 -13.74
C VAL A 229 -20.96 -4.52 -14.14
N GLN A 230 -20.97 -4.15 -15.41
CA GLN A 230 -22.04 -3.32 -16.02
C GLN A 230 -22.67 -4.14 -17.15
N THR A 231 -23.95 -4.49 -16.99
CA THR A 231 -24.67 -5.35 -17.92
C THR A 231 -26.18 -5.01 -17.90
N GLU A 232 -26.94 -5.49 -18.85
CA GLU A 232 -28.39 -5.30 -18.92
C GLU A 232 -29.15 -6.30 -18.02
N ARG A 233 -28.58 -7.50 -17.85
CA ARG A 233 -29.12 -8.58 -17.01
C ARG A 233 -28.00 -9.23 -16.22
N LEU A 234 -28.27 -9.54 -14.97
CA LEU A 234 -27.31 -10.21 -14.09
C LEU A 234 -28.06 -11.23 -13.21
N VAL A 235 -27.60 -12.45 -13.21
CA VAL A 235 -28.07 -13.49 -12.31
C VAL A 235 -26.98 -13.83 -11.32
N ILE A 236 -27.33 -13.86 -10.04
CA ILE A 236 -26.41 -14.16 -8.94
C ILE A 236 -26.95 -15.35 -8.15
N SER A 237 -26.17 -16.42 -8.06
CA SER A 237 -26.52 -17.58 -7.25
C SER A 237 -25.38 -17.97 -6.29
N GLY A 238 -25.72 -18.64 -5.21
CA GLY A 238 -24.79 -19.18 -4.22
C GLY A 238 -25.14 -20.59 -3.82
N PRO A 239 -24.18 -21.40 -3.31
CA PRO A 239 -24.38 -22.84 -3.03
C PRO A 239 -25.41 -23.14 -1.92
N ARG A 240 -25.79 -22.16 -1.10
CA ARG A 240 -26.77 -22.28 0.00
C ARG A 240 -27.82 -21.18 -0.06
N GLY A 241 -28.15 -20.70 -1.26
CA GLY A 241 -28.96 -19.52 -1.44
C GLY A 241 -28.22 -18.22 -1.07
N VAL A 242 -28.85 -17.10 -1.26
CA VAL A 242 -28.27 -15.77 -1.11
C VAL A 242 -29.06 -14.95 -0.09
N GLU A 243 -28.40 -14.59 1.02
CA GLU A 243 -28.94 -13.59 1.96
C GLU A 243 -28.58 -12.19 1.45
N TYR A 244 -29.59 -11.35 1.28
CA TYR A 244 -29.40 -10.00 0.77
C TYR A 244 -30.27 -8.97 1.48
N LEU A 245 -29.89 -7.71 1.36
CA LEU A 245 -30.66 -6.56 1.81
C LEU A 245 -31.24 -5.86 0.57
N LEU A 246 -32.53 -5.90 0.41
CA LEU A 246 -33.25 -5.12 -0.60
C LEU A 246 -33.67 -3.78 0.03
N ASP A 247 -33.03 -2.68 -0.41
CA ASP A 247 -33.30 -1.36 0.16
C ASP A 247 -33.34 -1.40 1.71
N SER A 248 -32.32 -1.97 2.34
CA SER A 248 -32.18 -2.12 3.80
C SER A 248 -33.05 -3.20 4.48
N LYS A 249 -34.00 -3.83 3.78
CA LYS A 249 -34.81 -4.95 4.32
C LYS A 249 -34.10 -6.29 4.05
N PRO A 250 -33.93 -7.17 5.05
CA PRO A 250 -33.33 -8.49 4.86
C PRO A 250 -34.30 -9.44 4.14
N VAL A 251 -33.79 -10.09 3.10
CA VAL A 251 -34.53 -11.07 2.28
C VAL A 251 -33.59 -12.26 2.00
N HIS A 252 -34.17 -13.41 1.71
CA HIS A 252 -33.46 -14.61 1.30
C HIS A 252 -34.06 -15.15 0.00
N ALA A 253 -33.20 -15.58 -0.94
CA ALA A 253 -33.61 -16.26 -2.16
C ALA A 253 -32.52 -17.26 -2.59
N ASP A 254 -32.90 -18.26 -3.35
CA ASP A 254 -31.95 -19.23 -3.91
C ASP A 254 -31.14 -18.60 -5.04
N GLU A 255 -31.77 -17.74 -5.82
CA GLU A 255 -31.19 -17.04 -6.95
C GLU A 255 -31.73 -15.62 -7.03
N LEU A 256 -30.88 -14.67 -7.44
CA LEU A 256 -31.22 -13.27 -7.64
C LEU A 256 -31.09 -12.92 -9.10
N GLU A 257 -32.19 -12.58 -9.72
CA GLU A 257 -32.21 -12.05 -11.08
C GLU A 257 -32.37 -10.54 -11.07
N PHE A 258 -31.42 -9.85 -11.66
CA PHE A 258 -31.44 -8.42 -11.87
C PHE A 258 -31.65 -8.11 -13.34
N ARG A 259 -32.60 -7.23 -13.63
CA ARG A 259 -32.85 -6.74 -15.00
C ARG A 259 -33.28 -5.28 -14.97
N ILE A 260 -33.04 -4.59 -16.06
CA ILE A 260 -33.62 -3.26 -16.28
C ILE A 260 -34.97 -3.47 -16.96
N GLN A 261 -35.99 -2.74 -16.49
CA GLN A 261 -37.33 -2.75 -17.10
C GLN A 261 -37.25 -2.15 -18.51
N GLU A 262 -37.91 -2.76 -19.48
CA GLU A 262 -37.88 -2.34 -20.89
C GLU A 262 -38.39 -0.90 -21.12
N GLN A 263 -39.41 -0.50 -20.37
CA GLN A 263 -39.97 0.86 -20.46
C GLN A 263 -39.52 1.68 -19.24
N PRO A 264 -38.99 2.88 -19.48
CA PRO A 264 -38.58 3.77 -18.39
C PRO A 264 -39.83 4.31 -17.65
N VAL A 265 -39.64 4.60 -16.36
CA VAL A 265 -40.62 5.33 -15.57
C VAL A 265 -40.34 6.84 -15.65
N SER A 266 -41.37 7.64 -15.82
CA SER A 266 -41.22 9.09 -15.79
C SER A 266 -41.29 9.59 -14.35
N LEU A 267 -40.18 10.13 -13.84
CA LEU A 267 -40.00 10.58 -12.46
C LEU A 267 -39.76 12.08 -12.41
N VAL A 268 -40.35 12.76 -11.46
CA VAL A 268 -40.03 14.16 -11.15
C VAL A 268 -39.04 14.18 -9.99
N PRO A 269 -37.80 14.57 -10.22
CA PRO A 269 -36.76 14.52 -9.20
C PRO A 269 -36.97 15.55 -8.11
N GLY A 270 -36.52 15.24 -6.89
CA GLY A 270 -36.48 16.23 -5.81
C GLY A 270 -35.44 17.34 -6.07
N PRO A 271 -35.56 18.48 -5.36
CA PRO A 271 -34.75 19.68 -5.62
C PRO A 271 -33.24 19.50 -5.43
N SER A 272 -32.84 18.48 -4.69
CA SER A 272 -31.42 18.20 -4.38
C SER A 272 -30.78 17.15 -5.30
N LEU A 273 -31.50 16.63 -6.31
CA LEU A 273 -30.96 15.65 -7.24
C LEU A 273 -30.02 16.34 -8.25
N GLN A 274 -28.70 16.11 -8.10
CA GLN A 274 -27.75 16.54 -9.11
C GLN A 274 -27.88 15.64 -10.35
N GLN A 275 -28.46 16.20 -11.41
CA GLN A 275 -28.63 15.51 -12.68
C GLN A 275 -27.24 15.24 -13.30
N ALA A 276 -26.96 13.99 -13.63
CA ALA A 276 -25.92 13.69 -14.61
C ALA A 276 -26.51 13.99 -16.01
N PRO A 277 -25.72 14.58 -16.92
CA PRO A 277 -26.18 14.71 -18.30
C PRO A 277 -26.58 13.32 -18.81
N SER A 278 -27.81 13.22 -19.34
CA SER A 278 -28.33 12.00 -19.94
C SER A 278 -27.39 11.59 -21.06
N ALA A 279 -26.67 10.50 -20.84
CA ALA A 279 -25.90 9.91 -21.94
C ALA A 279 -26.92 9.37 -22.95
N ALA A 280 -26.84 9.84 -24.20
CA ALA A 280 -27.69 9.33 -25.27
C ALA A 280 -27.66 7.79 -25.26
N PRO A 281 -28.82 7.12 -25.49
CA PRO A 281 -28.92 5.67 -25.52
C PRO A 281 -28.09 5.11 -26.67
N GLY A 282 -26.81 4.86 -26.42
CA GLY A 282 -25.93 4.15 -27.33
C GLY A 282 -25.75 2.72 -26.82
N LYS A 283 -25.81 1.73 -27.71
CA LYS A 283 -25.46 0.34 -27.41
C LYS A 283 -24.01 0.26 -26.91
N LYS A 284 -23.78 0.52 -25.63
CA LYS A 284 -22.48 0.34 -24.99
C LYS A 284 -22.29 -1.15 -24.74
N LYS A 285 -21.11 -1.67 -24.99
CA LYS A 285 -20.74 -3.09 -24.71
C LYS A 285 -20.68 -3.34 -23.21
N ASP A 286 -21.06 -4.55 -22.78
CA ASP A 286 -20.89 -4.98 -21.39
C ASP A 286 -19.46 -4.74 -20.92
N ALA A 287 -19.31 -4.23 -19.70
CA ALA A 287 -18.03 -3.97 -19.09
C ALA A 287 -17.87 -4.88 -17.86
N VAL A 288 -17.10 -5.95 -17.99
CA VAL A 288 -16.75 -6.84 -16.90
C VAL A 288 -15.29 -6.59 -16.52
N ARG A 289 -15.04 -6.03 -15.35
CA ARG A 289 -13.71 -5.72 -14.82
C ARG A 289 -13.50 -6.49 -13.50
N LEU A 290 -13.23 -7.79 -13.62
CA LEU A 290 -13.02 -8.70 -12.49
C LEU A 290 -11.60 -9.28 -12.46
N ARG A 291 -10.73 -8.96 -13.44
CA ARG A 291 -9.41 -9.60 -13.62
C ARG A 291 -8.48 -9.58 -12.39
N HIS A 292 -8.68 -8.63 -11.48
CA HIS A 292 -7.85 -8.51 -10.27
C HIS A 292 -8.47 -9.19 -9.04
N LEU A 293 -9.66 -9.78 -9.19
CA LEU A 293 -10.35 -10.47 -8.12
C LEU A 293 -10.04 -11.98 -8.17
N PRO A 294 -10.28 -12.70 -7.07
CA PRO A 294 -10.24 -14.15 -7.09
C PRO A 294 -11.45 -14.69 -7.88
N ILE A 295 -11.18 -15.12 -9.11
CA ILE A 295 -12.16 -15.70 -10.02
C ILE A 295 -11.75 -17.13 -10.37
N ASP A 296 -12.73 -17.99 -10.73
CA ASP A 296 -12.60 -19.36 -11.18
C ASP A 296 -11.67 -20.22 -10.28
N GLU A 297 -10.53 -20.70 -10.77
CA GLU A 297 -9.61 -21.56 -10.00
C GLU A 297 -9.08 -20.86 -8.74
N THR A 298 -8.71 -19.58 -8.83
CA THR A 298 -8.24 -18.82 -7.66
C THR A 298 -9.33 -18.55 -6.64
N ALA A 299 -10.60 -18.54 -7.06
CA ALA A 299 -11.74 -18.44 -6.17
C ALA A 299 -11.90 -19.70 -5.33
N GLN A 300 -11.76 -20.90 -5.95
CA GLN A 300 -11.91 -22.19 -5.27
C GLN A 300 -10.93 -22.37 -4.10
N GLU A 301 -9.70 -21.86 -4.23
CA GLU A 301 -8.71 -21.95 -3.17
C GLU A 301 -9.06 -21.11 -1.93
N LEU A 302 -9.84 -20.04 -2.09
CA LEU A 302 -10.13 -19.06 -1.05
C LEU A 302 -11.52 -19.22 -0.44
N PHE A 303 -12.38 -20.10 -0.98
CA PHE A 303 -13.72 -20.34 -0.43
C PHE A 303 -13.66 -20.84 1.01
N GLU A 304 -14.51 -20.25 1.85
CA GLU A 304 -14.72 -20.61 3.25
C GLU A 304 -13.46 -20.56 4.15
N LYS A 305 -12.28 -20.32 3.58
CA LYS A 305 -11.04 -20.14 4.36
C LYS A 305 -10.97 -18.72 4.94
N PRO A 306 -10.34 -18.54 6.11
CA PRO A 306 -10.05 -17.21 6.61
C PRO A 306 -9.10 -16.49 5.65
N LEU A 307 -9.32 -15.19 5.43
CA LEU A 307 -8.43 -14.40 4.58
C LEU A 307 -6.98 -14.49 5.06
N PRO A 308 -6.02 -14.76 4.18
CA PRO A 308 -4.61 -14.76 4.53
C PRO A 308 -4.16 -13.33 4.91
N MET A 309 -3.14 -13.24 5.75
CA MET A 309 -2.61 -11.93 6.19
C MET A 309 -2.07 -11.11 5.02
N PHE A 310 -1.33 -11.76 4.11
CA PHE A 310 -0.79 -11.19 2.88
C PHE A 310 -1.40 -11.89 1.66
N SER A 311 -1.52 -11.16 0.54
CA SER A 311 -1.98 -11.76 -0.72
C SER A 311 -0.98 -12.82 -1.19
N HIS A 312 -1.46 -13.96 -1.63
CA HIS A 312 -0.62 -14.93 -2.32
C HIS A 312 -0.39 -14.45 -3.76
N ALA A 313 0.84 -14.58 -4.22
CA ALA A 313 1.14 -14.41 -5.64
C ALA A 313 0.46 -15.54 -6.42
N THR A 314 0.04 -15.25 -7.64
CA THR A 314 -0.53 -16.29 -8.52
C THR A 314 0.52 -17.34 -8.84
N GLU A 315 0.09 -18.55 -9.22
CA GLU A 315 1.03 -19.63 -9.55
C GLU A 315 1.91 -19.25 -10.75
N GLU A 316 1.37 -18.52 -11.72
CA GLU A 316 2.12 -17.98 -12.86
C GLU A 316 3.19 -16.97 -12.40
N GLU A 317 2.81 -15.95 -11.61
CA GLU A 317 3.76 -14.95 -11.08
C GLU A 317 4.88 -15.62 -10.28
N TYR A 318 4.54 -16.65 -9.51
CA TYR A 318 5.52 -17.40 -8.74
C TYR A 318 6.46 -18.20 -9.65
N ARG A 319 5.92 -18.90 -10.65
CA ARG A 319 6.69 -19.74 -11.58
C ARG A 319 7.70 -18.90 -12.35
N ASP A 320 7.29 -17.76 -12.88
CA ASP A 320 8.15 -16.85 -13.65
C ASP A 320 9.30 -16.30 -12.78
N LEU A 321 8.95 -15.81 -11.59
CA LEU A 321 9.96 -15.34 -10.64
C LEU A 321 10.91 -16.47 -10.23
N PHE A 322 10.40 -17.67 -9.96
CA PHE A 322 11.21 -18.81 -9.51
C PHE A 322 12.19 -19.28 -10.58
N VAL A 323 11.79 -19.31 -11.84
CA VAL A 323 12.68 -19.64 -12.97
C VAL A 323 13.83 -18.64 -13.03
N THR A 324 13.53 -17.34 -13.00
CA THR A 324 14.52 -16.27 -13.02
C THR A 324 15.49 -16.37 -11.83
N LEU A 325 14.99 -16.60 -10.62
CA LEU A 325 15.84 -16.71 -9.43
C LEU A 325 16.69 -17.99 -9.45
N ARG A 326 16.18 -19.08 -10.00
CA ARG A 326 16.93 -20.33 -10.15
C ARG A 326 18.09 -20.18 -11.13
N GLU A 327 17.88 -19.52 -12.25
CA GLU A 327 18.96 -19.20 -13.22
C GLU A 327 20.02 -18.32 -12.56
N ASN A 328 19.62 -17.28 -11.84
CA ASN A 328 20.53 -16.38 -11.13
C ASN A 328 21.22 -17.01 -9.90
N SER A 329 20.75 -18.15 -9.42
CA SER A 329 21.35 -18.87 -8.29
C SER A 329 22.56 -19.72 -8.69
N THR A 330 22.81 -19.93 -10.00
CA THR A 330 23.91 -20.78 -10.47
C THR A 330 25.13 -19.95 -10.89
N PRO A 331 26.38 -20.39 -10.57
CA PRO A 331 27.56 -19.64 -10.93
C PRO A 331 27.85 -19.77 -12.44
N SER A 332 27.48 -18.73 -13.21
CA SER A 332 27.81 -18.64 -14.63
C SER A 332 29.23 -18.09 -14.86
N THR A 333 29.83 -18.36 -16.03
CA THR A 333 31.11 -17.75 -16.40
C THR A 333 31.05 -16.23 -16.41
N SER A 334 29.92 -15.66 -16.90
CA SER A 334 29.69 -14.21 -16.89
C SER A 334 29.69 -13.64 -15.47
N PHE A 335 29.06 -14.32 -14.51
CA PHE A 335 29.08 -13.94 -13.10
C PHE A 335 30.51 -13.86 -12.55
N GLN A 336 31.32 -14.85 -12.82
CA GLN A 336 32.71 -14.90 -12.33
C GLN A 336 33.56 -13.79 -12.95
N VAL A 337 33.50 -13.62 -14.28
CA VAL A 337 34.28 -12.58 -14.99
C VAL A 337 33.86 -11.18 -14.51
N LEU A 338 32.57 -10.89 -14.44
CA LEU A 338 32.08 -9.58 -13.99
C LEU A 338 32.44 -9.31 -12.52
N THR A 339 32.42 -10.34 -11.66
CA THR A 339 32.86 -10.20 -10.25
C THR A 339 34.33 -9.83 -10.18
N VAL A 340 35.22 -10.51 -10.93
CA VAL A 340 36.66 -10.20 -10.97
C VAL A 340 36.89 -8.77 -11.49
N LEU A 341 36.29 -8.41 -12.63
CA LEU A 341 36.44 -7.07 -13.20
C LEU A 341 35.95 -5.97 -12.24
N SER A 342 34.82 -6.22 -11.57
CA SER A 342 34.28 -5.31 -10.57
C SER A 342 35.23 -5.08 -9.40
N VAL A 343 35.83 -6.16 -8.88
CA VAL A 343 36.80 -6.07 -7.77
C VAL A 343 38.07 -5.35 -8.20
N LEU A 344 38.60 -5.65 -9.38
CA LEU A 344 39.80 -4.96 -9.91
C LEU A 344 39.54 -3.46 -10.08
N LEU A 345 38.35 -3.09 -10.59
CA LEU A 345 37.95 -1.70 -10.71
C LEU A 345 37.75 -1.03 -9.34
N ALA A 346 37.14 -1.74 -8.37
CA ALA A 346 37.00 -1.25 -7.00
C ALA A 346 38.38 -1.00 -6.33
N LEU A 347 39.34 -1.91 -6.49
CA LEU A 347 40.67 -1.74 -6.00
C LEU A 347 41.35 -0.50 -6.61
N ALA A 348 41.28 -0.36 -7.94
CA ALA A 348 41.79 0.85 -8.61
C ALA A 348 41.16 2.13 -8.05
N GLY A 349 39.86 2.13 -7.82
CA GLY A 349 39.13 3.25 -7.20
C GLY A 349 39.56 3.52 -5.75
N MET A 350 39.81 2.47 -4.96
CA MET A 350 40.29 2.58 -3.57
C MET A 350 41.70 3.21 -3.51
N TYR A 351 42.65 2.71 -4.30
CA TYR A 351 44.00 3.27 -4.36
C TYR A 351 44.05 4.67 -4.96
N ALA A 352 43.20 4.96 -5.95
CA ALA A 352 43.07 6.29 -6.54
C ALA A 352 42.25 7.27 -5.69
N ASN A 353 41.68 6.85 -4.56
CA ASN A 353 40.76 7.61 -3.73
C ASN A 353 39.61 8.25 -4.55
N SER A 354 38.99 7.47 -5.43
CA SER A 354 37.99 7.92 -6.39
C SER A 354 36.63 7.24 -6.18
N SER A 355 35.71 7.93 -5.49
CA SER A 355 34.33 7.45 -5.31
C SER A 355 33.62 7.13 -6.64
N PRO A 356 33.73 7.92 -7.73
CA PRO A 356 33.07 7.60 -9.00
C PRO A 356 33.51 6.26 -9.60
N VAL A 357 34.80 5.92 -9.51
CA VAL A 357 35.31 4.64 -10.00
C VAL A 357 34.78 3.46 -9.16
N ILE A 358 34.72 3.65 -7.84
CA ILE A 358 34.13 2.66 -6.93
C ILE A 358 32.64 2.42 -7.23
N ILE A 359 31.89 3.48 -7.49
CA ILE A 359 30.46 3.39 -7.88
C ILE A 359 30.33 2.61 -9.20
N GLY A 360 31.19 2.88 -10.19
CA GLY A 360 31.25 2.12 -11.44
C GLY A 360 31.51 0.63 -11.22
N ALA A 361 32.41 0.29 -10.31
CA ALA A 361 32.68 -1.09 -9.91
C ALA A 361 31.43 -1.76 -9.29
N MET A 362 30.73 -1.05 -8.42
CA MET A 362 29.50 -1.57 -7.76
C MET A 362 28.40 -1.90 -8.77
N ILE A 363 28.23 -1.09 -9.82
CA ILE A 363 27.24 -1.32 -10.88
C ILE A 363 27.60 -2.58 -11.69
N LEU A 364 28.87 -2.86 -11.88
CA LEU A 364 29.33 -4.01 -12.64
C LEU A 364 29.15 -5.34 -11.91
N ALA A 365 29.11 -5.34 -10.57
CA ALA A 365 29.08 -6.53 -9.74
C ALA A 365 27.74 -7.26 -9.75
N PRO A 366 27.66 -8.55 -10.12
CA PRO A 366 26.43 -9.31 -10.17
C PRO A 366 26.05 -9.99 -8.83
N LEU A 367 26.61 -9.54 -7.68
CA LEU A 367 26.42 -10.20 -6.37
C LEU A 367 24.98 -10.13 -5.85
N MET A 368 24.20 -9.14 -6.29
CA MET A 368 22.82 -8.95 -5.80
C MET A 368 21.88 -10.10 -6.20
N SER A 369 22.03 -10.62 -7.42
CA SER A 369 21.14 -11.68 -7.94
C SER A 369 21.16 -12.95 -7.09
N PRO A 370 22.31 -13.54 -6.73
CA PRO A 370 22.35 -14.70 -5.84
C PRO A 370 21.88 -14.39 -4.42
N ILE A 371 22.00 -13.14 -3.93
CA ILE A 371 21.47 -12.76 -2.61
C ILE A 371 19.94 -12.72 -2.61
N ILE A 372 19.32 -12.18 -3.64
CA ILE A 372 17.86 -12.20 -3.77
C ILE A 372 17.34 -13.64 -3.94
N SER A 373 18.07 -14.49 -4.69
CA SER A 373 17.74 -15.91 -4.80
C SER A 373 17.88 -16.64 -3.45
N LEU A 374 18.93 -16.33 -2.68
CA LEU A 374 19.12 -16.81 -1.31
C LEU A 374 17.92 -16.42 -0.42
N SER A 375 17.48 -15.17 -0.53
CA SER A 375 16.38 -14.62 0.27
C SER A 375 15.05 -15.33 -0.01
N MET A 376 14.75 -15.65 -1.27
CA MET A 376 13.60 -16.47 -1.64
C MET A 376 13.74 -17.91 -1.12
N GLY A 377 14.94 -18.49 -1.25
CA GLY A 377 15.25 -19.81 -0.70
C GLY A 377 15.00 -19.89 0.80
N MET A 378 15.37 -18.86 1.57
CA MET A 378 15.09 -18.76 3.01
C MET A 378 13.59 -18.58 3.27
N ALA A 379 12.91 -17.71 2.51
CA ALA A 379 11.50 -17.42 2.71
C ALA A 379 10.58 -18.62 2.45
N ARG A 380 10.96 -19.50 1.51
CA ARG A 380 10.19 -20.72 1.16
C ARG A 380 10.76 -22.02 1.71
N MET A 381 11.93 -21.97 2.37
CA MET A 381 12.69 -23.17 2.79
C MET A 381 13.01 -24.09 1.60
N GLU A 382 13.34 -23.49 0.44
CA GLU A 382 13.69 -24.22 -0.78
C GLU A 382 15.20 -24.53 -0.78
N PHE A 383 15.54 -25.72 -0.34
CA PHE A 383 16.94 -26.12 -0.11
C PHE A 383 17.83 -26.11 -1.36
N VAL A 384 17.27 -26.39 -2.54
CA VAL A 384 18.02 -26.38 -3.79
C VAL A 384 18.45 -24.94 -4.14
N LEU A 385 17.51 -24.00 -4.05
CA LEU A 385 17.77 -22.59 -4.31
C LEU A 385 18.77 -22.02 -3.28
N LEU A 386 18.57 -22.35 -2.00
CA LEU A 386 19.43 -21.94 -0.90
C LEU A 386 20.88 -22.42 -1.11
N ARG A 387 21.07 -23.72 -1.35
CA ARG A 387 22.39 -24.33 -1.57
C ARG A 387 23.12 -23.73 -2.78
N ASN A 388 22.41 -23.57 -3.90
CA ASN A 388 22.99 -23.01 -5.11
C ASN A 388 23.41 -21.55 -4.90
N SER A 389 22.56 -20.74 -4.29
CA SER A 389 22.84 -19.32 -3.99
C SER A 389 24.04 -19.17 -3.05
N ILE A 390 24.12 -19.97 -1.97
CA ILE A 390 25.27 -19.98 -1.05
C ILE A 390 26.54 -20.37 -1.81
N ARG A 391 26.49 -21.41 -2.64
CA ARG A 391 27.65 -21.84 -3.44
C ARG A 391 28.13 -20.74 -4.39
N THR A 392 27.19 -20.07 -5.07
CA THR A 392 27.49 -18.98 -6.01
C THR A 392 28.11 -17.78 -5.29
N LEU A 393 27.54 -17.40 -4.14
CA LEU A 393 28.11 -16.34 -3.30
C LEU A 393 29.52 -16.70 -2.79
N ALA A 394 29.70 -17.92 -2.29
CA ALA A 394 31.02 -18.38 -1.82
C ALA A 394 32.09 -18.36 -2.92
N ILE A 395 31.71 -18.76 -4.15
CA ILE A 395 32.60 -18.69 -5.32
C ILE A 395 32.92 -17.23 -5.65
N GLY A 396 31.89 -16.33 -5.68
CA GLY A 396 32.11 -14.92 -5.95
C GLY A 396 32.98 -14.22 -4.91
N ILE A 397 32.72 -14.47 -3.63
CA ILE A 397 33.54 -13.97 -2.51
C ILE A 397 34.99 -14.51 -2.63
N GLY A 398 35.15 -15.79 -2.92
CA GLY A 398 36.49 -16.42 -3.10
C GLY A 398 37.28 -15.75 -4.23
N TRP A 399 36.67 -15.54 -5.40
CA TRP A 399 37.30 -14.80 -6.51
C TRP A 399 37.63 -13.36 -6.11
N ALA A 400 36.71 -12.67 -5.47
CA ALA A 400 36.91 -11.30 -5.04
C ALA A 400 38.08 -11.15 -4.06
N LEU A 401 38.09 -11.96 -3.02
CA LEU A 401 39.18 -11.97 -2.03
C LEU A 401 40.50 -12.38 -2.64
N GLY A 402 40.52 -13.44 -3.46
CA GLY A 402 41.74 -13.92 -4.10
C GLY A 402 42.41 -12.83 -4.93
N TRP A 403 41.65 -12.13 -5.78
CA TRP A 403 42.19 -11.03 -6.58
C TRP A 403 42.53 -9.81 -5.73
N ALA A 404 41.76 -9.49 -4.69
CA ALA A 404 42.06 -8.35 -3.83
C ALA A 404 43.34 -8.56 -3.03
N VAL A 405 43.53 -9.75 -2.46
CA VAL A 405 44.81 -10.15 -1.77
C VAL A 405 45.98 -10.12 -2.75
N LEU A 406 45.83 -10.69 -3.94
CA LEU A 406 46.89 -10.71 -4.95
C LEU A 406 47.32 -9.28 -5.33
N VAL A 407 46.37 -8.40 -5.65
CA VAL A 407 46.68 -7.01 -6.02
C VAL A 407 47.29 -6.26 -4.85
N ALA A 408 46.75 -6.40 -3.62
CA ALA A 408 47.29 -5.74 -2.43
C ALA A 408 48.73 -6.19 -2.11
N SER A 409 49.05 -7.47 -2.31
CA SER A 409 50.41 -8.02 -2.08
C SER A 409 51.40 -7.60 -3.16
N LEU A 410 50.97 -7.32 -4.38
CA LEU A 410 51.81 -6.85 -5.48
C LEU A 410 52.02 -5.35 -5.49
N MET A 411 51.10 -4.59 -4.85
CA MET A 411 51.15 -3.13 -4.82
C MET A 411 52.13 -2.63 -3.74
N PRO A 412 53.16 -1.84 -4.09
CA PRO A 412 54.14 -1.37 -3.11
C PRO A 412 53.64 -0.22 -2.21
N LEU A 413 52.36 0.14 -2.33
CA LEU A 413 51.72 1.26 -1.62
C LEU A 413 50.86 0.74 -0.47
N SER A 414 51.31 0.88 0.77
CA SER A 414 50.56 0.51 1.98
C SER A 414 49.94 1.76 2.63
N ILE A 415 49.22 2.56 1.87
CA ILE A 415 48.59 3.80 2.35
C ILE A 415 47.09 3.60 2.44
N VAL A 416 46.52 3.76 3.63
CA VAL A 416 45.07 3.74 3.84
C VAL A 416 44.47 5.03 3.32
N THR A 417 43.64 4.94 2.30
CA THR A 417 42.94 6.10 1.74
C THR A 417 41.65 6.39 2.51
N PRO A 418 41.11 7.62 2.48
CA PRO A 418 39.81 7.95 3.06
C PRO A 418 38.68 7.02 2.60
N GLU A 419 38.71 6.58 1.33
CA GLU A 419 37.73 5.64 0.79
C GLU A 419 37.85 4.25 1.41
N MET A 420 39.05 3.80 1.75
CA MET A 420 39.28 2.54 2.49
C MET A 420 38.82 2.68 3.93
N GLN A 421 39.21 3.77 4.59
CA GLN A 421 38.85 4.03 5.99
C GLN A 421 37.33 4.09 6.22
N ALA A 422 36.57 4.72 5.31
CA ALA A 422 35.12 4.78 5.39
C ALA A 422 34.45 3.38 5.35
N ARG A 423 35.16 2.31 4.97
CA ARG A 423 34.63 0.95 4.90
C ARG A 423 35.17 0.01 5.97
N MET A 424 35.95 0.56 6.89
CA MET A 424 36.46 -0.18 8.05
C MET A 424 35.58 -0.01 9.30
N SER A 425 34.72 1.02 9.30
CA SER A 425 33.89 1.39 10.46
C SER A 425 32.40 1.30 10.10
N PRO A 426 31.79 0.11 10.18
CA PRO A 426 30.37 -0.05 9.88
C PRO A 426 29.48 0.66 10.88
N THR A 427 28.38 1.24 10.39
CA THR A 427 27.42 2.01 11.17
C THR A 427 26.00 1.44 11.07
N LEU A 428 25.10 1.86 11.97
CA LEU A 428 23.67 1.54 11.84
C LEU A 428 23.05 2.11 10.56
N LEU A 429 23.62 3.18 9.99
CA LEU A 429 23.15 3.73 8.72
C LEU A 429 23.43 2.76 7.56
N ASP A 430 24.55 2.02 7.58
CA ASP A 430 24.86 1.01 6.57
C ASP A 430 23.83 -0.13 6.61
N LEU A 431 23.43 -0.57 7.81
CA LEU A 431 22.36 -1.54 7.97
C LEU A 431 21.03 -1.03 7.42
N PHE A 432 20.70 0.24 7.66
CA PHE A 432 19.48 0.85 7.13
C PHE A 432 19.49 0.91 5.60
N VAL A 433 20.62 1.28 4.99
CA VAL A 433 20.82 1.25 3.54
C VAL A 433 20.70 -0.17 3.00
N ALA A 434 21.25 -1.16 3.66
CA ALA A 434 21.15 -2.57 3.28
C ALA A 434 19.69 -3.06 3.29
N VAL A 435 18.90 -2.68 4.30
CA VAL A 435 17.47 -3.01 4.40
C VAL A 435 16.69 -2.41 3.25
N ILE A 436 16.86 -1.10 2.97
CA ILE A 436 16.18 -0.44 1.84
C ILE A 436 16.53 -1.14 0.52
N SER A 437 17.79 -1.48 0.35
CA SER A 437 18.30 -2.14 -0.85
C SER A 437 17.75 -3.55 -1.03
N GLY A 438 17.61 -4.30 0.06
CA GLY A 438 16.97 -5.61 0.06
C GLY A 438 15.48 -5.53 -0.34
N VAL A 439 14.74 -4.53 0.19
CA VAL A 439 13.35 -4.27 -0.21
C VAL A 439 13.26 -3.93 -1.69
N ALA A 440 14.09 -2.97 -2.15
CA ALA A 440 14.10 -2.53 -3.55
C ALA A 440 14.46 -3.67 -4.50
N GLY A 441 15.48 -4.47 -4.16
CA GLY A 441 15.91 -5.62 -4.96
C GLY A 441 14.81 -6.68 -5.09
N ALA A 442 14.23 -7.12 -3.98
CA ALA A 442 13.14 -8.11 -4.01
C ALA A 442 11.92 -7.61 -4.78
N TYR A 443 11.56 -6.33 -4.61
CA TYR A 443 10.45 -5.71 -5.33
C TYR A 443 10.71 -5.63 -6.84
N ALA A 444 11.94 -5.26 -7.24
CA ALA A 444 12.33 -5.18 -8.64
C ALA A 444 12.31 -6.56 -9.32
N PHE A 445 12.83 -7.61 -8.67
CA PHE A 445 12.77 -8.96 -9.19
C PHE A 445 11.34 -9.51 -9.30
N ALA A 446 10.47 -9.14 -8.36
CA ALA A 446 9.07 -9.58 -8.35
C ALA A 446 8.18 -8.86 -9.38
N LYS A 447 8.61 -7.73 -9.95
CA LYS A 447 7.89 -6.94 -10.96
C LYS A 447 8.74 -6.75 -12.21
N GLU A 448 8.49 -7.59 -13.22
CA GLU A 448 9.28 -7.64 -14.45
C GLU A 448 9.41 -6.30 -15.18
N GLU A 449 8.34 -5.48 -15.16
CA GLU A 449 8.33 -4.13 -15.75
C GLU A 449 9.37 -3.20 -15.10
N ILE A 450 9.64 -3.39 -13.80
CA ILE A 450 10.56 -2.57 -13.01
C ILE A 450 11.98 -3.13 -13.10
N ALA A 451 12.11 -4.45 -13.19
CA ALA A 451 13.41 -5.13 -13.28
C ALA A 451 14.24 -4.61 -14.45
N LYS A 452 13.62 -4.33 -15.59
CA LYS A 452 14.30 -3.82 -16.81
C LYS A 452 14.82 -2.38 -16.66
N SER A 453 14.21 -1.56 -15.79
CA SER A 453 14.57 -0.15 -15.62
C SER A 453 15.48 0.12 -14.41
N LEU A 454 15.38 -0.68 -13.35
CA LEU A 454 16.10 -0.47 -12.08
C LEU A 454 17.29 -1.41 -11.88
N ALA A 455 17.44 -2.45 -12.68
CA ALA A 455 18.46 -3.48 -12.51
C ALA A 455 19.92 -2.95 -12.49
N GLY A 456 20.17 -1.76 -13.03
CA GLY A 456 21.50 -1.16 -13.07
C GLY A 456 21.81 -0.14 -11.97
N VAL A 457 20.84 0.60 -11.47
CA VAL A 457 21.10 1.84 -10.71
C VAL A 457 20.85 1.73 -9.19
N ALA A 458 19.77 1.06 -8.78
CA ALA A 458 19.40 1.04 -7.36
C ALA A 458 19.97 -0.13 -6.57
N ILE A 459 20.51 -1.14 -7.25
CA ILE A 459 20.90 -2.43 -6.68
C ILE A 459 22.41 -2.54 -6.51
N ALA A 460 23.18 -1.56 -6.94
CA ALA A 460 24.62 -1.45 -6.74
C ALA A 460 24.99 -1.16 -5.28
N VAL A 461 24.40 -1.91 -4.38
CA VAL A 461 24.68 -1.74 -2.96
C VAL A 461 26.09 -2.17 -2.65
N ALA A 462 26.71 -1.40 -1.81
CA ALA A 462 28.03 -1.45 -1.21
C ALA A 462 28.52 -2.84 -0.69
N LEU A 463 28.51 -3.87 -1.55
CA LEU A 463 29.05 -5.20 -1.21
C LEU A 463 30.50 -5.38 -1.68
N VAL A 464 30.80 -4.92 -2.90
CA VAL A 464 32.15 -5.08 -3.48
C VAL A 464 33.19 -4.21 -2.77
N PRO A 465 32.92 -2.95 -2.43
CA PRO A 465 33.89 -2.12 -1.74
C PRO A 465 34.37 -2.70 -0.39
N PRO A 466 33.49 -3.10 0.55
CA PRO A 466 33.95 -3.76 1.77
C PRO A 466 34.70 -5.05 1.53
N LEU A 467 34.27 -5.84 0.54
CA LEU A 467 34.93 -7.09 0.18
C LEU A 467 36.33 -6.84 -0.39
N SER A 468 36.51 -5.75 -1.16
CA SER A 468 37.82 -5.32 -1.65
C SER A 468 38.73 -4.84 -0.52
N VAL A 469 38.20 -4.05 0.43
CA VAL A 469 38.96 -3.57 1.60
C VAL A 469 39.32 -4.74 2.52
N MET A 470 38.45 -5.73 2.72
CA MET A 470 38.75 -6.96 3.43
C MET A 470 39.94 -7.69 2.80
N GLY A 471 39.95 -7.80 1.46
CA GLY A 471 41.06 -8.44 0.74
C GLY A 471 42.35 -7.63 0.83
N ILE A 472 42.32 -6.28 0.81
CA ILE A 472 43.48 -5.42 1.04
C ILE A 472 44.03 -5.66 2.45
N GLY A 473 43.18 -5.65 3.49
CA GLY A 473 43.58 -5.90 4.87
C GLY A 473 44.24 -7.26 5.06
N LEU A 474 43.70 -8.30 4.43
CA LEU A 474 44.32 -9.64 4.43
C LEU A 474 45.68 -9.64 3.72
N GLY A 475 45.80 -8.93 2.58
CA GLY A 475 47.07 -8.84 1.82
C GLY A 475 48.18 -8.06 2.55
N TRP A 476 47.81 -7.08 3.35
CA TRP A 476 48.74 -6.30 4.18
C TRP A 476 48.95 -6.87 5.58
N ALA A 477 48.26 -7.98 5.94
CA ALA A 477 48.20 -8.54 7.28
C ALA A 477 47.66 -7.52 8.34
N ASP A 478 46.83 -6.58 7.93
CA ASP A 478 46.13 -5.63 8.80
C ASP A 478 44.77 -6.24 9.21
N TRP A 479 44.74 -6.82 10.41
CA TRP A 479 43.56 -7.53 10.93
C TRP A 479 42.44 -6.59 11.32
N ASP A 480 42.73 -5.36 11.76
CA ASP A 480 41.70 -4.38 12.13
C ASP A 480 40.92 -3.94 10.88
N MET A 481 41.64 -3.66 9.80
CA MET A 481 41.05 -3.36 8.50
C MET A 481 40.23 -4.54 7.97
N ALA A 482 40.75 -5.75 8.04
CA ALA A 482 40.06 -6.94 7.55
C ALA A 482 38.79 -7.25 8.35
N ILE A 483 38.84 -7.15 9.69
CA ILE A 483 37.70 -7.42 10.57
C ILE A 483 36.60 -6.34 10.39
N GLY A 484 36.98 -5.04 10.37
CA GLY A 484 36.02 -3.94 10.14
C GLY A 484 35.30 -4.08 8.81
N ALA A 485 36.02 -4.35 7.73
CA ALA A 485 35.44 -4.54 6.40
C ALA A 485 34.58 -5.82 6.32
N THR A 486 34.96 -6.90 7.02
CA THR A 486 34.18 -8.14 7.12
C THR A 486 32.85 -7.89 7.83
N LEU A 487 32.85 -7.10 8.91
CA LEU A 487 31.65 -6.75 9.65
C LEU A 487 30.70 -5.93 8.77
N LEU A 488 31.20 -4.93 8.02
CA LEU A 488 30.40 -4.14 7.09
C LEU A 488 29.81 -5.01 5.97
N PHE A 489 30.62 -5.88 5.36
CA PHE A 489 30.15 -6.81 4.34
C PHE A 489 29.03 -7.73 4.86
N SER A 490 29.24 -8.32 6.04
CA SER A 490 28.27 -9.23 6.67
C SER A 490 26.97 -8.52 7.04
N THR A 491 27.07 -7.28 7.54
CA THR A 491 25.93 -6.42 7.84
C THR A 491 25.07 -6.18 6.60
N ASN A 492 25.71 -5.80 5.49
CA ASN A 492 25.02 -5.56 4.23
C ASN A 492 24.41 -6.86 3.68
N LEU A 493 25.15 -7.95 3.67
CA LEU A 493 24.65 -9.24 3.17
C LEU A 493 23.42 -9.73 3.94
N VAL A 494 23.48 -9.75 5.27
CA VAL A 494 22.38 -10.22 6.13
C VAL A 494 21.20 -9.24 6.10
N GLY A 495 21.48 -7.93 6.12
CA GLY A 495 20.46 -6.88 6.03
C GLY A 495 19.64 -6.99 4.74
N ILE A 496 20.32 -7.11 3.60
CA ILE A 496 19.69 -7.30 2.29
C ILE A 496 18.88 -8.59 2.27
N ALA A 497 19.48 -9.70 2.68
CA ALA A 497 18.86 -11.02 2.61
C ALA A 497 17.60 -11.11 3.48
N LEU A 498 17.62 -10.56 4.69
CA LEU A 498 16.46 -10.54 5.58
C LEU A 498 15.37 -9.63 5.02
N ALA A 499 15.71 -8.40 4.62
CA ALA A 499 14.75 -7.44 4.09
C ALA A 499 14.08 -7.95 2.81
N ALA A 500 14.84 -8.57 1.91
CA ALA A 500 14.31 -9.21 0.71
C ALA A 500 13.38 -10.39 1.03
N SER A 501 13.73 -11.23 2.02
CA SER A 501 12.89 -12.35 2.47
C SER A 501 11.54 -11.85 3.03
N VAL A 502 11.57 -10.80 3.86
CA VAL A 502 10.35 -10.15 4.38
C VAL A 502 9.52 -9.54 3.24
N THR A 503 10.17 -8.93 2.27
CA THR A 503 9.50 -8.35 1.10
C THR A 503 8.77 -9.43 0.29
N PHE A 504 9.41 -10.56 0.01
CA PHE A 504 8.76 -11.67 -0.68
C PHE A 504 7.58 -12.24 0.11
N LEU A 505 7.67 -12.29 1.44
CA LEU A 505 6.56 -12.67 2.30
C LEU A 505 5.39 -11.68 2.18
N VAL A 506 5.68 -10.37 2.28
CA VAL A 506 4.67 -9.30 2.17
C VAL A 506 4.02 -9.27 0.79
N MET A 507 4.79 -9.54 -0.26
CA MET A 507 4.29 -9.64 -1.64
C MET A 507 3.55 -10.95 -1.93
N GLY A 508 3.56 -11.91 -0.99
CA GLY A 508 2.79 -13.15 -1.09
C GLY A 508 3.48 -14.30 -1.85
N PHE A 509 4.77 -14.17 -2.14
CA PHE A 509 5.55 -15.23 -2.79
C PHE A 509 5.94 -16.37 -1.85
N ALA A 510 5.85 -16.15 -0.54
CA ALA A 510 6.17 -17.17 0.47
C ALA A 510 5.05 -17.28 1.52
N PRO A 511 4.53 -18.49 1.81
CA PRO A 511 3.55 -18.67 2.88
C PRO A 511 4.20 -18.52 4.25
N PHE A 512 3.52 -17.81 5.16
CA PHE A 512 4.06 -17.43 6.47
C PHE A 512 4.53 -18.64 7.31
N HIS A 513 3.84 -19.78 7.22
CA HIS A 513 4.19 -20.97 7.99
C HIS A 513 5.54 -21.58 7.57
N LEU A 514 5.93 -21.47 6.29
CA LEU A 514 7.25 -21.90 5.79
C LEU A 514 8.31 -20.84 6.10
N ALA A 515 7.99 -19.57 5.88
CA ALA A 515 8.92 -18.46 6.10
C ALA A 515 9.37 -18.30 7.56
N LYS A 516 8.55 -18.68 8.54
CA LYS A 516 8.80 -18.48 9.97
C LYS A 516 10.18 -18.95 10.42
N ARG A 517 10.61 -20.15 10.02
CA ARG A 517 11.92 -20.71 10.43
C ARG A 517 13.09 -19.96 9.82
N GLY A 518 13.00 -19.66 8.52
CA GLY A 518 14.04 -18.90 7.80
C GLY A 518 14.17 -17.46 8.32
N LEU A 519 13.03 -16.79 8.60
CA LEU A 519 13.02 -15.45 9.16
C LEU A 519 13.54 -15.39 10.59
N ILE A 520 13.26 -16.40 11.43
CA ILE A 520 13.81 -16.47 12.79
C ILE A 520 15.33 -16.62 12.72
N PHE A 521 15.85 -17.50 11.85
CA PHE A 521 17.29 -17.68 11.70
C PHE A 521 17.98 -16.41 11.19
N ALA A 522 17.45 -15.80 10.12
CA ALA A 522 18.00 -14.56 9.57
C ALA A 522 17.86 -13.37 10.56
N GLY A 523 16.76 -13.32 11.32
CA GLY A 523 16.56 -12.34 12.38
C GLY A 523 17.55 -12.49 13.53
N ALA A 524 17.83 -13.72 13.95
CA ALA A 524 18.85 -14.00 14.96
C ALA A 524 20.24 -13.58 14.49
N MET A 525 20.61 -13.88 13.24
CA MET A 525 21.86 -13.38 12.64
C MET A 525 21.90 -11.85 12.60
N MET A 526 20.80 -11.19 12.22
CA MET A 526 20.74 -9.73 12.21
C MET A 526 20.94 -9.14 13.60
N VAL A 527 20.32 -9.70 14.62
CA VAL A 527 20.52 -9.27 16.03
C VAL A 527 21.96 -9.46 16.45
N ALA A 528 22.57 -10.61 16.12
CA ALA A 528 23.97 -10.88 16.44
C ALA A 528 24.93 -9.87 15.79
N ILE A 529 24.62 -9.37 14.59
CA ILE A 529 25.40 -8.34 13.89
C ILE A 529 25.05 -6.93 14.42
N ALA A 530 23.80 -6.68 14.77
CA ALA A 530 23.36 -5.37 15.26
C ALA A 530 23.98 -5.02 16.63
N ILE A 531 24.29 -6.00 17.48
CA ILE A 531 24.91 -5.75 18.78
C ILE A 531 26.28 -5.04 18.64
N PRO A 532 27.29 -5.60 17.93
CA PRO A 532 28.57 -4.92 17.75
C PRO A 532 28.42 -3.60 16.99
N LEU A 533 27.46 -3.51 16.05
CA LEU A 533 27.17 -2.27 15.33
C LEU A 533 26.64 -1.16 16.25
N THR A 534 25.78 -1.51 17.19
CA THR A 534 25.23 -0.55 18.17
C THR A 534 26.33 -0.05 19.09
N ILE A 535 27.25 -0.91 19.51
CA ILE A 535 28.41 -0.54 20.32
C ILE A 535 29.30 0.43 19.54
N ALA A 536 29.63 0.11 18.27
CA ALA A 536 30.41 0.99 17.42
C ALA A 536 29.72 2.35 17.17
N PHE A 537 28.41 2.35 16.92
CA PHE A 537 27.65 3.58 16.72
C PHE A 537 27.55 4.45 17.98
N SER A 538 27.47 3.85 19.17
CA SER A 538 27.49 4.60 20.43
C SER A 538 28.82 5.32 20.63
N GLY A 539 29.93 4.68 20.24
CA GLY A 539 31.25 5.32 20.23
C GLY A 539 31.31 6.53 19.29
N LEU A 540 30.78 6.42 18.06
CA LEU A 540 30.72 7.53 17.10
C LEU A 540 29.84 8.70 17.58
N THR A 541 28.71 8.41 18.22
CA THR A 541 27.83 9.45 18.78
C THR A 541 28.52 10.18 19.95
N GLN A 542 29.28 9.48 20.77
CA GLN A 542 30.05 10.08 21.85
C GLN A 542 31.18 10.95 21.29
N GLN A 543 31.92 10.47 20.27
CA GLN A 543 32.93 11.27 19.57
C GLN A 543 32.35 12.53 18.94
N GLY A 544 31.16 12.44 18.30
CA GLY A 544 30.48 13.58 17.70
C GLY A 544 30.06 14.64 18.73
N LYS A 545 29.60 14.20 19.92
CA LYS A 545 29.29 15.12 21.02
C LYS A 545 30.54 15.82 21.51
N LEU A 546 31.60 15.06 21.76
CA LEU A 546 32.88 15.59 22.21
C LEU A 546 33.48 16.60 21.23
N LEU A 547 33.46 16.29 19.93
CA LEU A 547 33.93 17.22 18.87
C LEU A 547 33.16 18.54 18.85
N ASN A 548 31.86 18.55 19.13
CA ASN A 548 31.04 19.75 19.16
C ASN A 548 31.28 20.61 20.41
N GLU A 549 31.79 20.03 21.50
CA GLU A 549 32.03 20.71 22.77
C GLU A 549 33.49 21.24 22.88
N VAL A 550 34.41 20.67 22.07
CA VAL A 550 35.77 21.19 22.00
C VAL A 550 35.80 22.54 21.30
N PRO A 551 36.31 23.58 21.94
CA PRO A 551 36.40 24.92 21.34
C PRO A 551 37.32 24.89 20.12
N THR A 552 36.81 25.38 18.96
CA THR A 552 37.59 25.55 17.73
C THR A 552 37.80 27.03 17.45
N GLY A 553 38.95 27.38 16.90
CA GLY A 553 39.28 28.78 16.57
C GLY A 553 40.24 29.44 17.56
N LEU A 554 40.11 30.76 17.78
CA LEU A 554 41.00 31.53 18.68
C LEU A 554 40.51 31.43 20.13
N VAL A 555 41.36 30.90 21.00
CA VAL A 555 41.12 30.79 22.44
C VAL A 555 42.28 31.51 23.16
N THR A 556 41.96 32.21 24.25
CA THR A 556 42.97 32.90 25.07
C THR A 556 43.39 32.00 26.22
N LEU A 557 44.65 31.57 26.24
CA LEU A 557 45.25 30.72 27.27
C LEU A 557 46.44 31.49 27.89
N GLY A 558 46.45 31.65 29.20
CA GLY A 558 47.52 32.35 29.88
C GLY A 558 47.78 33.77 29.33
N GLY A 559 46.76 34.46 28.81
CA GLY A 559 46.90 35.81 28.21
C GLY A 559 47.41 35.82 26.76
N GLN A 560 47.66 34.67 26.13
CA GLN A 560 48.11 34.52 24.75
C GLN A 560 46.96 33.98 23.88
N GLN A 561 46.80 34.53 22.67
CA GLN A 561 45.86 33.99 21.70
C GLN A 561 46.44 32.76 21.02
N VAL A 562 45.81 31.62 21.24
CA VAL A 562 46.17 30.33 20.63
C VAL A 562 45.04 29.91 19.70
N ARG A 563 45.39 29.54 18.48
CA ARG A 563 44.44 29.01 17.53
C ARG A 563 44.38 27.47 17.63
N ILE A 564 43.22 26.97 17.98
CA ILE A 564 42.92 25.51 17.94
C ILE A 564 42.51 25.18 16.51
N GLY A 565 43.35 24.39 15.86
CA GLY A 565 43.11 23.83 14.51
C GLY A 565 42.58 22.43 14.61
N HIS A 566 42.88 21.62 13.64
CA HIS A 566 42.46 20.23 13.49
C HIS A 566 42.26 19.50 14.81
N VAL A 567 41.00 19.12 15.11
CA VAL A 567 40.60 18.40 16.32
C VAL A 567 40.19 17.00 15.94
N GLU A 568 40.82 16.01 16.51
CA GLU A 568 40.46 14.60 16.42
C GLU A 568 40.13 14.09 17.82
N VAL A 569 39.04 13.33 17.92
CA VAL A 569 38.65 12.70 19.18
C VAL A 569 38.61 11.18 18.98
N THR A 570 39.31 10.47 19.84
CA THR A 570 39.28 9.00 19.87
C THR A 570 38.49 8.55 21.10
N ALA A 571 37.46 7.72 20.90
CA ALA A 571 36.69 7.18 22.00
C ALA A 571 37.57 6.25 22.84
N GLY A 572 37.55 6.45 24.15
CA GLY A 572 38.31 5.66 25.13
C GLY A 572 37.76 5.98 26.53
N SER A 573 38.35 5.35 27.54
CA SER A 573 38.01 5.67 28.93
C SER A 573 39.34 5.83 29.68
N PRO A 574 39.84 7.10 29.81
CA PRO A 574 39.34 8.38 29.36
C PRO A 574 39.41 8.59 27.82
N PRO A 575 38.56 9.45 27.21
CA PRO A 575 38.64 9.80 25.80
C PRO A 575 39.87 10.65 25.49
N LEU A 576 40.53 10.33 24.34
CA LEU A 576 41.71 11.07 23.89
C LEU A 576 41.31 12.14 22.87
N VAL A 577 41.66 13.40 23.18
CA VAL A 577 41.47 14.55 22.30
C VAL A 577 42.83 14.95 21.72
N ARG A 578 43.00 14.80 20.41
CA ARG A 578 44.14 15.29 19.66
C ARG A 578 43.81 16.62 19.02
N LEU A 579 44.67 17.62 19.21
CA LEU A 579 44.43 18.93 18.59
C LEU A 579 45.75 19.59 18.19
N ARG A 580 45.65 20.43 17.13
CA ARG A 580 46.77 21.20 16.67
C ARG A 580 46.69 22.64 17.18
N LEU A 581 47.65 23.07 17.99
CA LEU A 581 47.75 24.40 18.52
C LEU A 581 48.69 25.26 17.67
N SER A 582 48.24 26.42 17.22
CA SER A 582 49.06 27.40 16.50
C SER A 582 49.10 28.69 17.29
N ALA A 583 50.30 29.08 17.72
CA ALA A 583 50.52 30.28 18.54
C ALA A 583 51.71 31.10 18.03
N PRO A 584 51.79 32.43 18.29
CA PRO A 584 52.91 33.27 17.93
C PRO A 584 54.15 33.04 18.83
N LYS A 585 53.96 32.49 20.02
CA LYS A 585 55.03 32.08 20.96
C LYS A 585 54.82 30.61 21.35
N GLN A 586 55.90 30.02 21.91
CA GLN A 586 55.84 28.67 22.42
C GLN A 586 54.79 28.54 23.53
N VAL A 587 53.95 27.53 23.45
CA VAL A 587 52.90 27.26 24.44
C VAL A 587 53.55 26.49 25.60
N GLU A 588 53.34 26.97 26.81
CA GLU A 588 53.88 26.34 28.03
C GLU A 588 52.97 25.22 28.52
N GLU A 589 53.51 24.26 29.27
CA GLU A 589 52.78 23.11 29.81
C GLU A 589 51.55 23.52 30.66
N ALA A 590 51.68 24.59 31.44
CA ALA A 590 50.58 25.19 32.23
C ALA A 590 49.37 25.63 31.36
N GLN A 591 49.64 26.12 30.15
CA GLN A 591 48.56 26.54 29.20
C GLN A 591 47.87 25.33 28.55
N VAL A 592 48.59 24.22 28.39
CA VAL A 592 48.00 22.95 27.93
C VAL A 592 47.10 22.34 29.00
N ASP A 593 47.53 22.43 30.27
CA ASP A 593 46.73 21.96 31.41
C ASP A 593 45.47 22.82 31.59
N GLU A 594 45.56 24.15 31.41
CA GLU A 594 44.42 25.07 31.40
C GLU A 594 43.42 24.68 30.29
N LEU A 595 43.91 24.38 29.09
CA LEU A 595 43.08 23.95 27.97
C LEU A 595 42.40 22.58 28.27
N LYS A 596 43.16 21.64 28.85
CA LYS A 596 42.63 20.34 29.26
C LYS A 596 41.52 20.48 30.29
N GLN A 597 41.68 21.34 31.29
CA GLN A 597 40.61 21.60 32.27
C GLN A 597 39.38 22.23 31.62
N LEU A 598 39.58 23.22 30.77
CA LEU A 598 38.51 23.92 30.07
C LEU A 598 37.66 22.96 29.17
N ILE A 599 38.36 22.04 28.49
CA ILE A 599 37.68 21.02 27.66
C ILE A 599 36.99 20.02 28.58
N SER A 600 37.64 19.53 29.66
CA SER A 600 37.06 18.57 30.61
C SER A 600 35.81 19.12 31.31
N GLU A 601 35.80 20.41 31.69
CA GLU A 601 34.64 21.08 32.28
C GLU A 601 33.45 21.19 31.30
N ARG A 602 33.74 21.48 30.01
CA ARG A 602 32.67 21.56 28.99
C ARG A 602 32.11 20.18 28.62
N VAL A 603 32.97 19.19 28.53
CA VAL A 603 32.62 17.81 28.20
C VAL A 603 31.96 17.10 29.37
N GLY A 604 32.27 17.53 30.61
CA GLY A 604 31.76 16.87 31.83
C GLY A 604 32.47 15.58 32.20
N GLU A 605 33.56 15.22 31.50
CA GLU A 605 34.35 14.00 31.72
C GLU A 605 35.85 14.33 31.70
N ILE A 606 36.64 13.49 32.38
CA ILE A 606 38.11 13.62 32.37
C ILE A 606 38.62 13.15 30.99
N ILE A 607 39.39 13.97 30.31
CA ILE A 607 39.96 13.67 28.99
C ILE A 607 41.49 13.50 29.06
N GLU A 608 42.04 12.75 28.13
CA GLU A 608 43.47 12.81 27.78
C GLU A 608 43.64 13.81 26.62
N LEU A 609 44.62 14.70 26.72
CA LEU A 609 44.91 15.69 25.70
C LEU A 609 46.28 15.46 25.09
N GLU A 610 46.31 15.32 23.77
CA GLU A 610 47.54 15.24 22.96
C GLU A 610 47.55 16.48 22.06
N ALA A 611 48.53 17.37 22.20
CA ALA A 611 48.62 18.62 21.50
C ALA A 611 49.85 18.68 20.60
N ASP A 612 49.61 18.86 19.28
CA ASP A 612 50.69 19.19 18.31
C ASP A 612 50.87 20.70 18.23
N PHE A 613 52.10 21.16 18.31
CA PHE A 613 52.41 22.59 18.29
C PHE A 613 52.95 23.06 16.94
N SER A 614 52.40 24.17 16.45
CA SER A 614 52.94 24.87 15.28
C SER A 614 53.15 26.36 15.58
N LEU A 615 54.35 26.86 15.32
CA LEU A 615 54.65 28.29 15.43
C LEU A 615 54.16 29.01 14.19
N ARG A 616 53.31 30.00 14.40
CA ARG A 616 52.83 30.90 13.35
C ARG A 616 53.56 32.23 13.47
N ARG A 617 54.46 32.53 12.53
CA ARG A 617 55.09 33.82 12.40
C ARG A 617 54.19 34.85 11.68
#